data_760117d44f8a8d6db33ac6c566c18a41
#
_entry.id   760117d44f8a8d6db33ac6c566c18a41
#
_cell.length_a   1.000
_cell.length_b   1.000
_cell.length_c   1.000
_cell.angle_alpha   90.00
_cell.angle_beta   90.00
_cell.angle_gamma   90.00
#
_symmetry.space_group_name_H-M   'P 1'
#
loop_
_entity.id
_entity.type
_entity.pdbx_description
1 polymer ?
#
loop_
_entity_poly.entity_id
_entity_poly.type
_entity_poly.pdbx_seq_one_letter_code
_entity_poly.pdbx_strand_id
1 'polypeptide(L)'
;MVSFMIVSDSEKTVGIPDSGVARLDYFVRRRTSTLRISNYELARRGGPNRTTLHKAVNGTGRLRESTLARIDGTLGWAPGSSAQILAGGDPQTQMVSGPDDEHVVTVLRAATAMVDNAVELLITAKVLMRDLIGDNKPTGTEA
;
A
#
# COMPACT_ATOMS: atom_id res chain seq x y z
N MET A 1 23.50 -23.96 -34.14
CA MET A 1 23.20 -24.50 -32.81
C MET A 1 23.26 -23.38 -31.80
N VAL A 2 22.14 -22.79 -31.48
CA VAL A 2 22.10 -21.73 -30.48
C VAL A 2 22.19 -22.41 -29.16
N SER A 3 23.39 -22.48 -28.60
CA SER A 3 23.56 -22.67 -27.19
C SER A 3 22.84 -21.50 -26.52
N PHE A 4 21.64 -21.74 -26.03
CA PHE A 4 21.14 -20.90 -24.99
C PHE A 4 22.05 -21.10 -23.80
N MET A 5 23.17 -20.41 -23.83
CA MET A 5 23.68 -19.89 -22.61
C MET A 5 22.55 -19.01 -22.09
N ILE A 6 21.66 -19.62 -21.36
CA ILE A 6 21.08 -18.93 -20.24
C ILE A 6 22.31 -18.55 -19.47
N VAL A 7 22.78 -17.34 -19.73
CA VAL A 7 23.46 -16.63 -18.72
C VAL A 7 22.49 -16.77 -17.58
N SER A 8 22.80 -17.65 -16.68
CA SER A 8 22.49 -17.41 -15.31
C SER A 8 23.18 -16.09 -15.04
N ASP A 9 22.59 -15.01 -15.54
CA ASP A 9 22.45 -13.93 -14.65
C ASP A 9 21.83 -14.63 -13.46
N SER A 10 22.71 -14.97 -12.60
CA SER A 10 22.41 -14.94 -11.20
C SER A 10 21.87 -13.54 -10.96
N GLU A 11 20.71 -13.24 -11.49
CA GLU A 11 19.77 -12.58 -10.65
C GLU A 11 19.83 -13.47 -9.44
N LYS A 12 20.74 -13.07 -8.56
CA LYS A 12 20.60 -13.33 -7.17
C LYS A 12 19.14 -12.96 -6.93
N THR A 13 18.30 -13.94 -7.07
CA THR A 13 17.10 -14.00 -6.30
C THR A 13 17.67 -13.87 -4.90
N VAL A 14 17.79 -12.64 -4.43
CA VAL A 14 18.20 -12.37 -3.06
C VAL A 14 17.06 -12.94 -2.29
N GLY A 15 17.17 -14.23 -2.03
CA GLY A 15 16.20 -14.96 -1.27
C GLY A 15 16.00 -14.19 0.02
N ILE A 16 14.78 -14.12 0.48
CA ILE A 16 14.47 -13.50 1.77
C ILE A 16 15.37 -14.19 2.80
N PRO A 17 16.21 -13.47 3.55
CA PRO A 17 17.04 -14.08 4.59
C PRO A 17 16.18 -14.86 5.58
N ASP A 18 16.64 -16.03 6.00
CA ASP A 18 15.84 -16.94 6.84
C ASP A 18 15.52 -16.38 8.22
N SER A 19 16.43 -15.59 8.79
CA SER A 19 16.26 -15.00 10.13
C SER A 19 17.24 -13.85 10.37
N GLY A 20 17.18 -13.26 11.54
CA GLY A 20 18.15 -12.27 12.00
C GLY A 20 17.97 -10.88 11.41
N VAL A 21 18.98 -10.05 11.63
CA VAL A 21 18.96 -8.63 11.23
C VAL A 21 18.89 -8.46 9.72
N ALA A 22 19.48 -9.36 8.95
CA ALA A 22 19.41 -9.33 7.49
C ALA A 22 17.96 -9.48 7.01
N ARG A 23 17.19 -10.36 7.64
CA ARG A 23 15.77 -10.52 7.35
C ARG A 23 14.98 -9.28 7.72
N LEU A 24 15.25 -8.69 8.88
CA LEU A 24 14.62 -7.44 9.31
C LEU A 24 14.92 -6.30 8.34
N ASP A 25 16.19 -6.13 7.95
CA ASP A 25 16.60 -5.11 6.97
C ASP A 25 15.87 -5.28 5.63
N TYR A 26 15.73 -6.52 5.16
CA TYR A 26 14.98 -6.84 3.96
C TYR A 26 13.53 -6.33 4.03
N PHE A 27 12.82 -6.66 5.10
CA PHE A 27 11.43 -6.25 5.26
C PHE A 27 11.27 -4.75 5.51
N VAL A 28 12.20 -4.13 6.22
CA VAL A 28 12.22 -2.67 6.39
C VAL A 28 12.36 -1.97 5.05
N ARG A 29 13.31 -2.37 4.23
CA ARG A 29 13.52 -1.81 2.88
C ARG A 29 12.30 -2.02 1.99
N ARG A 30 11.73 -3.21 2.01
CA ARG A 30 10.52 -3.52 1.25
C ARG A 30 9.36 -2.63 1.68
N ARG A 31 9.15 -2.47 2.98
CA ARG A 31 8.07 -1.64 3.52
C ARG A 31 8.26 -0.16 3.22
N THR A 32 9.47 0.37 3.39
CA THR A 32 9.79 1.76 3.06
C THR A 32 9.59 2.05 1.56
N SER A 33 9.92 1.12 0.70
CA SER A 33 9.63 1.22 -0.73
C SER A 33 8.14 1.25 -1.02
N THR A 34 7.37 0.39 -0.37
CA THR A 34 5.89 0.36 -0.51
C THR A 34 5.27 1.68 -0.03
N LEU A 35 5.74 2.22 1.09
CA LEU A 35 5.29 3.49 1.65
C LEU A 35 5.87 4.71 0.92
N ARG A 36 6.83 4.51 0.02
CA ARG A 36 7.56 5.57 -0.70
C ARG A 36 8.21 6.59 0.22
N ILE A 37 8.78 6.12 1.31
CA ILE A 37 9.54 6.95 2.25
C ILE A 37 11.03 6.67 2.12
N SER A 38 11.84 7.72 2.28
CA SER A 38 13.30 7.60 2.31
C SER A 38 13.81 7.15 3.68
N ASN A 39 15.06 6.70 3.74
CA ASN A 39 15.71 6.41 5.02
C ASN A 39 15.77 7.64 5.94
N TYR A 40 15.90 8.83 5.37
CA TYR A 40 15.85 10.08 6.12
C TYR A 40 14.47 10.30 6.74
N GLU A 41 13.43 10.10 5.97
CA GLU A 41 12.05 10.23 6.45
C GLU A 41 11.71 9.16 7.50
N LEU A 42 12.20 7.94 7.32
CA LEU A 42 12.06 6.87 8.31
C LEU A 42 12.68 7.30 9.66
N ALA A 43 13.91 7.82 9.64
CA ALA A 43 14.57 8.32 10.83
C ALA A 43 13.84 9.52 11.45
N ARG A 44 13.34 10.44 10.64
CA ARG A 44 12.57 11.60 11.08
C ARG A 44 11.27 11.20 11.78
N ARG A 45 10.64 10.12 11.36
CA ARG A 45 9.43 9.56 11.97
C ARG A 45 9.70 8.74 13.23
N GLY A 46 10.94 8.69 13.70
CA GLY A 46 11.34 7.97 14.91
C GLY A 46 11.86 6.55 14.67
N GLY A 47 11.97 6.12 13.42
CA GLY A 47 12.59 4.86 13.07
C GLY A 47 14.12 4.90 13.17
N PRO A 48 14.80 3.76 12.95
CA PRO A 48 16.25 3.71 12.98
C PRO A 48 16.84 4.48 11.81
N ASN A 49 17.97 5.11 12.02
CA ASN A 49 18.72 5.69 10.93
C ASN A 49 19.45 4.59 10.12
N ARG A 50 19.83 4.92 8.90
CA ARG A 50 20.54 4.01 7.99
C ARG A 50 21.79 3.39 8.65
N THR A 51 22.53 4.17 9.41
CA THR A 51 23.76 3.72 10.06
C THR A 51 23.47 2.65 11.12
N THR A 52 22.40 2.80 11.89
CA THR A 52 22.00 1.82 12.91
C THR A 52 21.68 0.46 12.30
N LEU A 53 20.87 0.43 11.22
CA LEU A 53 20.54 -0.80 10.52
C LEU A 53 21.78 -1.40 9.85
N HIS A 54 22.59 -0.58 9.19
CA HIS A 54 23.80 -1.04 8.52
C HIS A 54 24.81 -1.67 9.49
N LYS A 55 25.05 -1.06 10.63
CA LYS A 55 25.90 -1.62 11.68
C LYS A 55 25.35 -2.93 12.22
N ALA A 56 24.08 -3.02 12.43
CA ALA A 56 23.44 -4.23 12.93
C ALA A 56 23.54 -5.38 11.90
N VAL A 57 23.32 -5.11 10.62
CA VAL A 57 23.50 -6.10 9.53
C VAL A 57 24.94 -6.60 9.45
N ASN A 58 25.91 -5.71 9.63
CA ASN A 58 27.35 -6.07 9.59
C ASN A 58 27.86 -6.66 10.91
N GLY A 59 27.02 -6.88 11.90
CA GLY A 59 27.39 -7.48 13.18
C GLY A 59 28.16 -6.54 14.12
N THR A 60 28.29 -5.25 13.81
CA THR A 60 29.00 -4.25 14.63
C THR A 60 28.10 -3.46 15.57
N GLY A 61 26.80 -3.70 15.50
CA GLY A 61 25.79 -3.08 16.35
C GLY A 61 24.70 -4.08 16.74
N ARG A 62 24.07 -3.82 17.86
CA ARG A 62 22.93 -4.61 18.36
C ARG A 62 21.68 -3.75 18.35
N LEU A 63 20.58 -4.30 17.83
CA LEU A 63 19.28 -3.66 17.92
C LEU A 63 18.70 -3.89 19.31
N ARG A 64 18.36 -2.79 19.96
CA ARG A 64 17.68 -2.83 21.26
C ARG A 64 16.18 -3.02 21.04
N GLU A 65 15.51 -3.56 22.05
CA GLU A 65 14.07 -3.73 22.06
C GLU A 65 13.32 -2.42 21.78
N SER A 66 13.78 -1.30 22.34
CA SER A 66 13.24 0.03 22.06
C SER A 66 13.35 0.44 20.59
N THR A 67 14.43 0.03 19.91
CA THR A 67 14.61 0.27 18.46
C THR A 67 13.64 -0.58 17.65
N LEU A 68 13.44 -1.84 18.03
CA LEU A 68 12.48 -2.72 17.38
C LEU A 68 11.05 -2.18 17.52
N ALA A 69 10.68 -1.69 18.69
CA ALA A 69 9.37 -1.06 18.91
C ALA A 69 9.18 0.19 18.04
N ARG A 70 10.21 1.00 17.85
CA ARG A 70 10.17 2.17 16.97
C ARG A 70 10.01 1.77 15.50
N ILE A 71 10.67 0.71 15.07
CA ILE A 71 10.50 0.16 13.71
C ILE A 71 9.04 -0.25 13.51
N ASP A 72 8.48 -1.00 14.42
CA ASP A 72 7.09 -1.44 14.34
C ASP A 72 6.13 -0.26 14.24
N GLY A 73 6.26 0.72 15.13
CA GLY A 73 5.39 1.90 15.14
C GLY A 73 5.53 2.77 13.89
N THR A 74 6.75 2.98 13.41
CA THR A 74 7.02 3.84 12.25
C THR A 74 6.54 3.22 10.94
N LEU A 75 6.63 1.90 10.81
CA LEU A 75 6.24 1.18 9.60
C LEU A 75 4.77 0.70 9.62
N GLY A 76 4.03 0.98 10.68
CA GLY A 76 2.66 0.54 10.84
C GLY A 76 2.54 -0.98 10.99
N TRP A 77 3.53 -1.60 11.59
CA TRP A 77 3.51 -3.02 11.94
C TRP A 77 2.91 -3.23 13.33
N ALA A 78 2.30 -4.37 13.53
CA ALA A 78 1.82 -4.76 14.85
C ALA A 78 2.98 -4.83 15.85
N PRO A 79 2.79 -4.45 17.13
CA PRO A 79 3.81 -4.56 18.15
C PRO A 79 4.41 -5.96 18.22
N GLY A 80 5.74 -6.05 18.22
CA GLY A 80 6.45 -7.33 18.22
C GLY A 80 6.77 -7.91 16.84
N SER A 81 6.32 -7.30 15.74
CA SER A 81 6.62 -7.77 14.39
C SER A 81 8.10 -7.82 14.09
N SER A 82 8.86 -6.79 14.47
CA SER A 82 10.32 -6.77 14.27
C SER A 82 11.01 -7.91 15.00
N ALA A 83 10.60 -8.22 16.22
CA ALA A 83 11.12 -9.36 16.98
C ALA A 83 10.77 -10.70 16.32
N GLN A 84 9.57 -10.84 15.79
CA GLN A 84 9.15 -12.03 15.04
C GLN A 84 9.95 -12.20 13.75
N ILE A 85 10.24 -11.12 13.04
CA ILE A 85 11.07 -11.15 11.84
C ILE A 85 12.48 -11.62 12.17
N LEU A 86 13.07 -11.12 13.25
CA LEU A 86 14.38 -11.58 13.72
C LEU A 86 14.40 -13.08 14.02
N ALA A 87 13.32 -13.63 14.51
CA ALA A 87 13.15 -15.06 14.77
C ALA A 87 12.79 -15.88 13.53
N GLY A 88 12.64 -15.28 12.36
CA GLY A 88 12.29 -15.94 11.11
C GLY A 88 10.83 -15.85 10.70
N GLY A 89 10.02 -15.08 11.42
CA GLY A 89 8.62 -14.82 11.09
C GLY A 89 8.44 -13.73 10.04
N ASP A 90 7.20 -13.44 9.73
CA ASP A 90 6.80 -12.41 8.77
C ASP A 90 6.23 -11.17 9.48
N PRO A 91 6.38 -9.98 8.88
CA PRO A 91 5.81 -8.77 9.43
C PRO A 91 4.29 -8.85 9.41
N GLN A 92 3.68 -8.40 10.48
CA GLN A 92 2.23 -8.24 10.56
C GLN A 92 1.89 -6.78 10.54
N THR A 93 1.14 -6.37 9.53
CA THR A 93 0.64 -5.00 9.44
C THR A 93 -0.40 -4.81 10.55
N GLN A 94 -0.26 -3.74 11.30
CA GLN A 94 -1.27 -3.33 12.24
C GLN A 94 -2.52 -2.96 11.43
N MET A 95 -3.57 -3.75 11.55
CA MET A 95 -4.88 -3.29 11.16
C MET A 95 -5.27 -2.22 12.18
N VAL A 96 -5.22 -0.97 11.74
CA VAL A 96 -5.75 0.13 12.53
C VAL A 96 -7.26 -0.01 12.49
N SER A 97 -7.79 -0.82 13.37
CA SER A 97 -9.20 -0.72 13.76
C SER A 97 -9.31 0.51 14.65
N GLY A 98 -9.14 1.67 14.04
CA GLY A 98 -9.32 2.94 14.72
C GLY A 98 -10.68 3.53 14.37
N PRO A 99 -11.13 4.52 15.13
CA PRO A 99 -12.33 5.31 14.79
C PRO A 99 -12.25 5.92 13.38
N ASP A 100 -11.06 6.01 12.81
CA ASP A 100 -10.83 6.50 11.46
C ASP A 100 -11.34 5.52 10.37
N ASP A 101 -11.32 4.22 10.63
CA ASP A 101 -11.83 3.24 9.66
C ASP A 101 -13.34 3.33 9.49
N GLU A 102 -14.08 3.57 10.57
CA GLU A 102 -15.52 3.80 10.50
C GLU A 102 -15.84 5.09 9.76
N HIS A 103 -15.01 6.12 9.95
CA HIS A 103 -15.15 7.37 9.21
C HIS A 103 -14.87 7.18 7.72
N VAL A 104 -13.81 6.48 7.35
CA VAL A 104 -13.48 6.15 5.95
C VAL A 104 -14.61 5.33 5.31
N VAL A 105 -15.10 4.31 5.98
CA VAL A 105 -16.24 3.52 5.49
C VAL A 105 -17.48 4.38 5.30
N THR A 106 -17.76 5.28 6.22
CA THR A 106 -18.90 6.21 6.13
C THR A 106 -18.75 7.15 4.94
N VAL A 107 -17.55 7.73 4.73
CA VAL A 107 -17.26 8.61 3.58
C VAL A 107 -17.40 7.85 2.26
N LEU A 108 -16.84 6.63 2.18
CA LEU A 108 -16.96 5.80 0.98
C LEU A 108 -18.43 5.44 0.67
N ARG A 109 -19.20 5.14 1.69
CA ARG A 109 -20.62 4.83 1.54
C ARG A 109 -21.41 6.05 1.06
N ALA A 110 -21.13 7.23 1.61
CA ALA A 110 -21.72 8.49 1.17
C ALA A 110 -21.33 8.84 -0.27
N ALA A 111 -20.06 8.65 -0.65
CA ALA A 111 -19.60 8.86 -2.02
C ALA A 111 -20.27 7.92 -3.01
N THR A 112 -20.45 6.64 -2.67
CA THR A 112 -21.17 5.66 -3.48
C THR A 112 -22.62 6.09 -3.68
N ALA A 113 -23.32 6.51 -2.64
CA ALA A 113 -24.68 7.01 -2.73
C ALA A 113 -24.81 8.25 -3.63
N MET A 114 -23.82 9.16 -3.58
CA MET A 114 -23.78 10.32 -4.47
C MET A 114 -23.60 9.92 -5.95
N VAL A 115 -22.76 8.94 -6.24
CA VAL A 115 -22.57 8.43 -7.60
C VAL A 115 -23.84 7.76 -8.11
N ASP A 116 -24.50 6.93 -7.31
CA ASP A 116 -25.76 6.28 -7.67
C ASP A 116 -26.85 7.30 -7.97
N ASN A 117 -26.96 8.34 -7.15
CA ASN A 117 -27.91 9.43 -7.36
C ASN A 117 -27.63 10.23 -8.64
N ALA A 118 -26.36 10.51 -8.92
CA ALA A 118 -25.94 11.16 -10.17
C ALA A 118 -26.28 10.31 -11.40
N VAL A 119 -26.09 9.00 -11.33
CA VAL A 119 -26.44 8.07 -12.42
C VAL A 119 -27.96 8.08 -12.67
N GLU A 120 -28.79 8.04 -11.63
CA GLU A 120 -30.22 8.12 -11.76
C GLU A 120 -30.67 9.44 -12.40
N LEU A 121 -30.07 10.57 -11.99
CA LEU A 121 -30.37 11.88 -12.58
C LEU A 121 -29.99 11.93 -14.07
N LEU A 122 -28.87 11.33 -14.45
CA LEU A 122 -28.45 11.24 -15.85
C LEU A 122 -29.38 10.39 -16.68
N ILE A 123 -29.87 9.28 -16.15
CA ILE A 123 -30.86 8.42 -16.81
C ILE A 123 -32.16 9.18 -17.03
N THR A 124 -32.65 9.88 -16.00
CA THR A 124 -33.86 10.69 -16.08
C THR A 124 -33.70 11.81 -17.11
N ALA A 125 -32.59 12.53 -17.10
CA ALA A 125 -32.30 13.58 -18.08
C ALA A 125 -32.28 13.03 -19.52
N LYS A 126 -31.70 11.86 -19.71
CA LYS A 126 -31.63 11.19 -21.02
C LYS A 126 -33.03 10.81 -21.52
N VAL A 127 -33.90 10.32 -20.65
CA VAL A 127 -35.29 9.99 -20.98
C VAL A 127 -36.06 11.25 -21.38
N LEU A 128 -35.93 12.32 -20.59
CA LEU A 128 -36.62 13.61 -20.88
C LEU A 128 -36.13 14.21 -22.21
N MET A 129 -34.85 14.17 -22.50
CA MET A 129 -34.29 14.63 -23.78
C MET A 129 -34.85 13.81 -24.94
N ARG A 130 -34.98 12.52 -24.78
CA ARG A 130 -35.50 11.62 -25.82
C ARG A 130 -36.98 11.94 -26.12
N ASP A 131 -37.76 12.19 -25.08
CA ASP A 131 -39.16 12.55 -25.21
C ASP A 131 -39.31 13.89 -25.91
N LEU A 132 -38.51 14.90 -25.55
CA LEU A 132 -38.52 16.21 -26.22
C LEU A 132 -38.11 16.14 -27.70
N ILE A 133 -37.19 15.27 -28.07
CA ILE A 133 -36.79 15.05 -29.46
C ILE A 133 -37.88 14.28 -30.20
N GLY A 134 -38.55 13.35 -29.52
CA GLY A 134 -39.66 12.56 -30.08
C GLY A 134 -40.91 13.38 -30.43
N ASP A 135 -41.24 14.40 -29.64
CA ASP A 135 -42.37 15.29 -29.85
C ASP A 135 -42.16 16.32 -30.99
N ASN A 136 -40.92 16.50 -31.41
CA ASN A 136 -40.57 17.43 -32.48
C ASN A 136 -40.52 16.73 -33.87
N LYS A 137 -41.32 15.71 -34.06
CA LYS A 137 -41.51 15.13 -35.39
C LYS A 137 -42.34 16.14 -36.19
N PRO A 138 -41.85 16.72 -37.28
CA PRO A 138 -42.64 17.58 -38.11
C PRO A 138 -43.82 16.77 -38.61
N THR A 139 -45.03 17.18 -38.23
CA THR A 139 -46.24 16.77 -38.95
C THR A 139 -46.10 17.29 -40.35
N GLY A 140 -45.64 16.42 -41.25
CA GLY A 140 -45.64 16.73 -42.67
C GLY A 140 -47.09 17.04 -43.02
N THR A 141 -47.32 18.31 -43.31
CA THR A 141 -48.53 18.73 -43.96
C THR A 141 -48.46 18.17 -45.39
N GLU A 142 -49.11 17.05 -45.60
CA GLU A 142 -49.49 16.71 -46.95
C GLU A 142 -50.62 17.64 -47.34
N ALA A 143 -50.30 18.57 -48.19
CA ALA A 143 -51.30 19.28 -48.96
C ALA A 143 -51.70 18.44 -50.14
#